data_d1f4bc5b8f9dfd427fb687414140e12b
#
_entry.id   d1f4bc5b8f9dfd427fb687414140e12b
#
_cell.length_a   1.000
_cell.length_b   1.000
_cell.length_c   1.000
_cell.angle_alpha   90.00
_cell.angle_beta   90.00
_cell.angle_gamma   90.00
#
_symmetry.space_group_name_H-M   'P 1'
#
loop_
_entity.id
_entity.type
_entity.pdbx_description
1 polymer ?
#
loop_
_entity_poly.entity_id
_entity_poly.type
_entity_poly.pdbx_seq_one_letter_code
_entity_poly.pdbx_strand_id
1 'polypeptide(L)'
;MDSTNNLYYLNAGGAEHNQGETNMFIKELNEMIDRLDNSLRIPFMLHYEGFKYQEIADELQLPLGTIKSRIFFARKELKKVIKDRYSNIFDIRIKDNKKAV
;
A
#
# COMPACT_ATOMS: atom_id res chain seq x y z
N MET A 1 -17.75 0.16 -8.90
CA MET A 1 -17.71 0.99 -7.78
C MET A 1 -18.37 0.37 -6.64
N ASP A 2 -19.57 -0.04 -6.83
CA ASP A 2 -20.28 -0.66 -5.73
C ASP A 2 -19.55 -1.87 -5.19
N SER A 3 -18.95 -2.64 -6.08
CA SER A 3 -18.23 -3.83 -5.62
C SER A 3 -17.05 -3.44 -4.77
N THR A 4 -16.41 -2.34 -5.10
CA THR A 4 -15.28 -1.88 -4.30
C THR A 4 -15.76 -1.47 -2.92
N ASN A 5 -16.86 -0.78 -2.86
CA ASN A 5 -17.42 -0.38 -1.59
C ASN A 5 -17.81 -1.58 -0.75
N ASN A 6 -18.39 -2.57 -1.39
CA ASN A 6 -18.79 -3.76 -0.66
C ASN A 6 -17.60 -4.47 -0.06
N LEU A 7 -16.52 -4.56 -0.82
CA LEU A 7 -15.32 -5.17 -0.30
C LEU A 7 -14.82 -4.42 0.90
N TYR A 8 -14.89 -3.13 0.83
CA TYR A 8 -14.44 -2.29 1.90
C TYR A 8 -15.22 -2.58 3.17
N TYR A 9 -16.53 -2.63 3.05
CA TYR A 9 -17.37 -2.89 4.21
C TYR A 9 -17.16 -4.29 4.76
N LEU A 10 -17.01 -5.24 3.89
CA LEU A 10 -16.77 -6.60 4.32
C LEU A 10 -15.47 -6.69 5.11
N ASN A 11 -14.46 -6.01 4.61
CA ASN A 11 -13.20 -6.00 5.31
C ASN A 11 -13.35 -5.37 6.68
N ALA A 12 -14.09 -4.30 6.74
CA ALA A 12 -14.30 -3.64 8.01
C ALA A 12 -15.01 -4.57 8.98
N GLY A 13 -16.02 -5.25 8.48
CA GLY A 13 -16.73 -6.19 9.31
C GLY A 13 -15.85 -7.31 9.80
N GLY A 14 -15.05 -7.83 8.89
CA GLY A 14 -14.11 -8.86 9.27
C GLY A 14 -13.13 -8.37 10.29
N ALA A 15 -12.70 -7.13 10.12
CA ALA A 15 -11.74 -6.56 11.04
C ALA A 15 -12.29 -6.45 12.44
N GLU A 16 -13.58 -6.21 12.55
CA GLU A 16 -14.18 -6.14 13.86
C GLU A 16 -13.96 -7.39 14.65
N HIS A 17 -14.06 -8.50 13.97
CA HIS A 17 -13.88 -9.76 14.67
C HIS A 17 -12.45 -10.01 15.04
N ASN A 18 -11.58 -9.47 14.24
CA ASN A 18 -10.20 -9.80 14.43
C ASN A 18 -9.50 -8.95 15.41
N GLN A 19 -10.09 -7.95 15.69
CA GLN A 19 -9.54 -7.26 16.55
C GLN A 19 -8.44 -6.52 16.56
N GLY A 20 -8.06 -5.93 17.47
CA GLY A 20 -7.21 -4.86 17.72
C GLY A 20 -5.95 -4.78 16.88
N GLU A 21 -5.20 -5.83 16.88
CA GLU A 21 -3.89 -5.82 16.22
C GLU A 21 -4.01 -5.60 14.72
N THR A 22 -4.90 -6.34 14.10
CA THR A 22 -5.10 -6.22 12.68
C THR A 22 -5.59 -4.82 12.32
N ASN A 23 -6.52 -4.34 13.11
CA ASN A 23 -7.06 -3.02 12.87
C ASN A 23 -6.00 -1.94 13.01
N MET A 24 -5.14 -2.08 13.99
CA MET A 24 -4.08 -1.09 14.17
C MET A 24 -3.13 -1.06 13.00
N PHE A 25 -2.74 -2.23 12.52
CA PHE A 25 -1.82 -2.28 11.39
C PHE A 25 -2.45 -1.67 10.15
N ILE A 26 -3.69 -2.03 9.88
CA ILE A 26 -4.37 -1.51 8.70
C ILE A 26 -4.58 -0.01 8.82
N LYS A 27 -4.92 0.45 10.01
CA LYS A 27 -5.09 1.88 10.23
C LYS A 27 -3.80 2.63 9.98
N GLU A 28 -2.71 2.11 10.49
CA GLU A 28 -1.42 2.75 10.28
C GLU A 28 -1.01 2.73 8.82
N LEU A 29 -1.30 1.63 8.15
CA LEU A 29 -0.98 1.54 6.74
C LEU A 29 -1.77 2.57 5.94
N ASN A 30 -3.04 2.71 6.24
CA ASN A 30 -3.87 3.70 5.57
C ASN A 30 -3.35 5.11 5.82
N GLU A 31 -2.90 5.38 7.02
CA GLU A 31 -2.34 6.68 7.33
C GLU A 31 -1.08 6.95 6.53
N MET A 32 -0.26 5.93 6.37
CA MET A 32 0.93 6.07 5.57
C MET A 32 0.60 6.37 4.12
N ILE A 33 -0.39 5.66 3.61
CA ILE A 33 -0.81 5.87 2.23
C ILE A 33 -1.36 7.28 2.07
N ASP A 34 -2.12 7.74 3.04
CA ASP A 34 -2.70 9.09 2.97
C ASP A 34 -1.62 10.17 2.94
N ARG A 35 -0.45 9.88 3.47
CA ARG A 35 0.63 10.85 3.48
C ARG A 35 1.41 10.88 2.19
N LEU A 36 1.20 9.94 1.33
CA LEU A 36 1.86 9.97 0.03
C LEU A 36 1.39 11.16 -0.76
N ASP A 37 2.29 11.70 -1.59
CA ASP A 37 1.90 12.72 -2.52
C ASP A 37 0.80 12.21 -3.42
N ASN A 38 -0.13 13.07 -3.81
CA ASN A 38 -1.25 12.66 -4.63
C ASN A 38 -0.80 11.96 -5.91
N SER A 39 0.27 12.43 -6.49
CA SER A 39 0.75 11.84 -7.73
C SER A 39 1.16 10.39 -7.57
N LEU A 40 1.56 9.99 -6.39
CA LEU A 40 1.90 8.60 -6.10
C LEU A 40 0.73 7.87 -5.49
N ARG A 41 -0.01 8.53 -4.64
CA ARG A 41 -1.09 7.88 -3.91
C ARG A 41 -2.21 7.42 -4.81
N ILE A 42 -2.63 8.25 -5.75
CA ILE A 42 -3.78 7.90 -6.57
C ILE A 42 -3.51 6.68 -7.46
N PRO A 43 -2.40 6.63 -8.21
CA PRO A 43 -2.13 5.41 -8.97
C PRO A 43 -1.96 4.19 -8.08
N PHE A 44 -1.32 4.37 -6.93
CA PHE A 44 -1.12 3.26 -6.02
C PHE A 44 -2.45 2.72 -5.51
N MET A 45 -3.35 3.62 -5.11
CA MET A 45 -4.65 3.21 -4.60
C MET A 45 -5.46 2.48 -5.66
N LEU A 46 -5.43 2.96 -6.88
CA LEU A 46 -6.17 2.31 -7.95
C LEU A 46 -5.63 0.90 -8.20
N HIS A 47 -4.31 0.77 -8.17
CA HIS A 47 -3.71 -0.54 -8.34
C HIS A 47 -4.06 -1.46 -7.18
N TYR A 48 -4.06 -0.91 -6.00
CA TYR A 48 -4.42 -1.66 -4.81
C TYR A 48 -5.86 -2.17 -4.88
N GLU A 49 -6.72 -1.40 -5.51
CA GLU A 49 -8.11 -1.79 -5.68
C GLU A 49 -8.31 -2.82 -6.79
N GLY A 50 -7.26 -3.14 -7.52
CA GLY A 50 -7.34 -4.19 -8.50
C GLY A 50 -7.26 -3.74 -9.95
N PHE A 51 -7.13 -2.46 -10.20
CA PHE A 51 -7.02 -1.99 -11.57
C PHE A 51 -5.66 -2.33 -12.15
N LYS A 52 -5.68 -2.66 -13.44
CA LYS A 52 -4.43 -2.94 -14.12
C LYS A 52 -3.72 -1.64 -14.47
N TYR A 53 -2.41 -1.75 -14.64
CA TYR A 53 -1.62 -0.56 -14.96
C TYR A 53 -2.18 0.20 -16.16
N GLN A 54 -2.55 -0.54 -17.20
CA GLN A 54 -3.06 0.12 -18.41
C GLN A 54 -4.39 0.82 -18.11
N GLU A 55 -5.23 0.21 -17.30
CA GLU A 55 -6.49 0.82 -16.95
C GLU A 55 -6.26 2.11 -16.16
N ILE A 56 -5.29 2.09 -15.28
CA ILE A 56 -4.96 3.29 -14.51
C ILE A 56 -4.41 4.37 -15.44
N ALA A 57 -3.56 3.97 -16.37
CA ALA A 57 -3.01 4.93 -17.31
C ALA A 57 -4.11 5.58 -18.11
N ASP A 58 -5.07 4.80 -18.57
CA ASP A 58 -6.18 5.33 -19.33
C ASP A 58 -7.03 6.26 -18.49
N GLU A 59 -7.31 5.85 -17.28
CA GLU A 59 -8.17 6.63 -16.39
C GLU A 59 -7.54 7.97 -16.05
N LEU A 60 -6.25 7.97 -15.76
CA LEU A 60 -5.55 9.19 -15.36
C LEU A 60 -4.98 9.95 -16.56
N GLN A 61 -5.09 9.37 -17.74
CA GLN A 61 -4.57 9.97 -18.96
C GLN A 61 -3.08 10.26 -18.84
N LEU A 62 -2.36 9.25 -18.41
CA LEU A 62 -0.92 9.32 -18.26
C LEU A 62 -0.28 8.14 -18.98
N PRO A 63 0.97 8.30 -19.41
CA PRO A 63 1.66 7.18 -20.05
C PRO A 63 1.79 6.00 -19.10
N LEU A 64 1.77 4.81 -19.68
CA LEU A 64 1.90 3.60 -18.89
C LEU A 64 3.19 3.59 -18.07
N GLY A 65 4.28 4.03 -18.67
CA GLY A 65 5.54 4.08 -17.95
C GLY A 65 5.48 4.98 -16.73
N THR A 66 4.75 6.06 -16.84
CA THR A 66 4.58 6.97 -15.72
C THR A 66 3.84 6.29 -14.59
N ILE A 67 2.80 5.54 -14.94
CA ILE A 67 2.04 4.81 -13.92
C ILE A 67 2.93 3.80 -13.22
N LYS A 68 3.71 3.06 -13.98
CA LYS A 68 4.60 2.07 -13.39
C LYS A 68 5.61 2.72 -12.45
N SER A 69 6.17 3.83 -12.87
CA SER A 69 7.14 4.54 -12.04
C SER A 69 6.51 5.05 -10.76
N ARG A 70 5.34 5.62 -10.87
CA ARG A 70 4.69 6.20 -9.69
C ARG A 70 4.31 5.13 -8.69
N ILE A 71 3.81 4.00 -9.16
CA ILE A 71 3.49 2.91 -8.26
C ILE A 71 4.75 2.35 -7.63
N PHE A 72 5.82 2.27 -8.40
CA PHE A 72 7.10 1.82 -7.86
C PHE A 72 7.57 2.74 -6.74
N PHE A 73 7.52 4.04 -6.96
CA PHE A 73 7.97 4.98 -5.95
C PHE A 73 7.04 5.02 -4.75
N ALA A 74 5.74 4.82 -4.97
CA ALA A 74 4.80 4.74 -3.86
C ALA A 74 5.17 3.56 -2.96
N ARG A 75 5.43 2.41 -3.56
CA ARG A 75 5.83 1.24 -2.78
C ARG A 75 7.13 1.48 -2.03
N LYS A 76 8.06 2.15 -2.69
CA LYS A 76 9.34 2.42 -2.06
C LYS A 76 9.17 3.31 -0.84
N GLU A 77 8.35 4.34 -0.97
CA GLU A 77 8.09 5.22 0.14
C GLU A 77 7.40 4.49 1.29
N LEU A 78 6.43 3.67 0.96
CA LEU A 78 5.72 2.93 1.99
C LEU A 78 6.65 1.95 2.71
N LYS A 79 7.49 1.27 1.95
CA LYS A 79 8.45 0.36 2.57
C LYS A 79 9.37 1.09 3.52
N LYS A 80 9.79 2.27 3.13
CA LYS A 80 10.68 3.05 3.97
C LYS A 80 10.01 3.42 5.28
N VAL A 81 8.77 3.86 5.22
CA VAL A 81 8.04 4.24 6.42
C VAL A 81 7.79 3.02 7.30
N ILE A 82 7.41 1.91 6.69
CA ILE A 82 7.18 0.69 7.44
C ILE A 82 8.46 0.23 8.12
N LYS A 83 9.55 0.29 7.39
CA LYS A 83 10.83 -0.11 7.95
C LYS A 83 11.20 0.76 9.14
N ASP A 84 11.01 2.06 9.01
CA ASP A 84 11.33 2.96 10.10
C ASP A 84 10.47 2.67 11.33
N ARG A 85 9.21 2.41 11.09
CA ARG A 85 8.27 2.22 12.18
C ARG A 85 8.48 0.90 12.91
N TYR A 86 8.86 -0.13 12.18
CA TYR A 86 9.06 -1.45 12.75
C TYR A 86 10.51 -1.88 12.62
N SER A 87 11.40 -0.95 12.85
CA SER A 87 12.81 -1.19 12.58
C SER A 87 13.38 -2.36 13.39
N ASN A 88 12.92 -2.53 14.60
CA ASN A 88 13.44 -3.62 15.41
C ASN A 88 13.23 -4.98 14.76
N ILE A 89 12.04 -5.18 14.23
CA ILE A 89 11.69 -6.43 13.58
C ILE A 89 12.44 -6.57 12.28
N PHE A 90 12.42 -5.53 11.48
CA PHE A 90 13.05 -5.58 10.16
C PHE A 90 14.57 -5.64 10.28
N ASP A 91 15.13 -5.01 11.28
CA ASP A 91 16.56 -5.06 11.46
C ASP A 91 17.05 -6.47 11.70
N ILE A 92 16.33 -7.20 12.50
CA ILE A 92 16.68 -8.59 12.75
C ILE A 92 16.67 -9.38 11.47
N ARG A 93 15.64 -9.20 10.67
CA ARG A 93 15.54 -9.93 9.41
C ARG A 93 16.58 -9.50 8.41
N ILE A 94 16.84 -8.22 8.35
CA ILE A 94 17.84 -7.70 7.43
C ILE A 94 19.21 -8.23 7.79
N LYS A 95 19.50 -8.29 9.06
CA LYS A 95 20.79 -8.81 9.49
C LYS A 95 20.94 -10.26 9.10
N ASP A 96 19.89 -11.03 9.27
CA ASP A 96 19.93 -12.43 8.87
C ASP A 96 20.20 -12.55 7.38
N ASN A 97 19.51 -11.74 6.60
CA ASN A 97 19.70 -11.76 5.16
C ASN A 97 21.12 -11.39 4.78
N LYS A 98 21.66 -10.40 5.43
CA LYS A 98 23.00 -9.98 5.14
C LYS A 98 24.00 -11.07 5.47
N LYS A 99 23.76 -11.77 6.54
CA LYS A 99 24.63 -12.86 6.89
C LYS A 99 24.55 -13.99 5.88
N ALA A 100 23.38 -14.19 5.33
CA ALA A 100 23.20 -15.22 4.34
C ALA A 100 23.93 -14.88 3.05
N VAL A 101 24.09 -13.62 2.78
CA VAL A 101 24.80 -13.20 1.60
C VAL A 101 26.28 -13.32 1.79
#